data_2fdd46eb5728f16f7f3d2fd5a46c7b16
#
_entry.id   2fdd46eb5728f16f7f3d2fd5a46c7b16
#
_cell.length_a   1.000
_cell.length_b   1.000
_cell.length_c   1.000
_cell.angle_alpha   90.00
_cell.angle_beta   90.00
_cell.angle_gamma   90.00
#
_symmetry.space_group_name_H-M   'P 1'
#
loop_
_entity.id
_entity.type
_entity.pdbx_description
1 polymer ?
#
loop_
_entity_poly.entity_id
_entity_poly.type
_entity_poly.pdbx_seq_one_letter_code
_entity_poly.pdbx_strand_id
1 'polypeptide(L)'
;MMRAEDKTRMTEGSISRKIILFAIPLFLGNLFQQLYNTADSLIVGNYLGSNALAAVSSSGNLIFLMVGFINGIAMGAGVVIARYYGAKDRGNLEKAIHTTVAFGIAAGIALTVIGMLLAPKILVLMGTPSDVLPESITYFRTYFAGSIGVIMYNIFVGILQSVGDSRHPLIYLIISSCINVVLDIFFISGLGMGVGAAALATAISQFISAFLCMIHLLRAKEEYRLQLNKIRFDSQMLWQIIQNGVPSGFQNSVIAIANVFVQTNINAFGKMAMAGCGSYSKIEGFAFLPVTCFTMALTTFVSQNLGAKQYDRAKKGARFGVLCSIIIAELIGVVIYTAAPVLIAAFNSEPDVVHYGVMQSRTIALFYFLLAFSHCIAAVLRGSGNASVPMIVMLCVWCLFRVSYITVTVHFIPDIRVIFWAYPLTWSISSVIFLALFLRGKWVYGFEKRK
;
A
#
# COMPACT_ATOMS: atom_id res chain seq x y z
N MET A 1 20.54 -17.10 -26.96
CA MET A 1 19.24 -16.41 -26.83
C MET A 1 18.58 -16.86 -25.53
N MET A 2 18.65 -16.10 -24.44
CA MET A 2 17.98 -16.43 -23.18
C MET A 2 16.46 -16.38 -23.43
N ARG A 3 15.77 -17.47 -23.12
CA ARG A 3 14.30 -17.56 -23.24
C ARG A 3 13.64 -16.44 -22.44
N ALA A 4 12.51 -15.93 -22.92
CA ALA A 4 11.77 -14.86 -22.27
C ALA A 4 11.39 -15.19 -20.80
N GLU A 5 11.25 -16.48 -20.49
CA GLU A 5 10.99 -17.04 -19.15
C GLU A 5 12.06 -16.69 -18.10
N ASP A 6 13.36 -16.59 -18.50
CA ASP A 6 14.45 -16.30 -17.56
C ASP A 6 14.47 -14.83 -17.07
N LYS A 7 13.75 -13.92 -17.74
CA LYS A 7 13.78 -12.48 -17.39
C LYS A 7 12.97 -12.14 -16.14
N THR A 8 11.88 -12.83 -15.88
CA THR A 8 10.96 -12.52 -14.76
C THR A 8 11.34 -13.23 -13.46
N ARG A 9 11.87 -14.45 -13.53
CA ARG A 9 12.23 -15.22 -12.32
C ARG A 9 13.32 -14.55 -11.50
N MET A 10 13.07 -14.41 -10.21
CA MET A 10 14.02 -13.83 -9.26
C MET A 10 15.00 -14.85 -8.67
N THR A 11 14.82 -16.12 -8.98
CA THR A 11 15.69 -17.21 -8.53
C THR A 11 16.98 -17.35 -9.33
N GLU A 12 17.13 -16.63 -10.45
CA GLU A 12 18.25 -16.73 -11.39
C GLU A 12 18.87 -15.36 -11.67
N GLY A 13 20.13 -15.32 -12.09
CA GLY A 13 20.86 -14.10 -12.46
C GLY A 13 21.34 -13.27 -11.28
N SER A 14 21.79 -12.02 -11.53
CA SER A 14 22.32 -11.11 -10.52
C SER A 14 21.23 -10.65 -9.53
N ILE A 15 21.48 -10.78 -8.23
CA ILE A 15 20.57 -10.42 -7.15
C ILE A 15 20.20 -8.94 -7.22
N SER A 16 21.22 -8.06 -7.26
CA SER A 16 21.03 -6.61 -7.25
C SER A 16 20.23 -6.15 -8.47
N ARG A 17 20.58 -6.65 -9.66
CA ARG A 17 19.88 -6.31 -10.90
C ARG A 17 18.42 -6.71 -10.87
N LYS A 18 18.11 -7.91 -10.35
CA LYS A 18 16.73 -8.41 -10.26
C LYS A 18 15.87 -7.57 -9.31
N ILE A 19 16.39 -7.24 -8.12
CA ILE A 19 15.66 -6.42 -7.13
C ILE A 19 15.44 -5.00 -7.66
N ILE A 20 16.48 -4.34 -8.19
CA ILE A 20 16.39 -2.96 -8.69
C ILE A 20 15.46 -2.88 -9.92
N LEU A 21 15.65 -3.75 -10.92
CA LEU A 21 14.80 -3.74 -12.13
C LEU A 21 13.34 -4.07 -11.84
N PHE A 22 13.04 -4.74 -10.74
CA PHE A 22 11.68 -4.97 -10.28
C PHE A 22 11.14 -3.78 -9.49
N ALA A 23 11.96 -3.14 -8.66
CA ALA A 23 11.55 -2.01 -7.82
C ALA A 23 11.28 -0.73 -8.64
N ILE A 24 12.04 -0.47 -9.71
CA ILE A 24 11.88 0.74 -10.53
C ILE A 24 10.48 0.87 -11.15
N PRO A 25 9.91 -0.14 -11.84
CA PRO A 25 8.55 -0.04 -12.35
C PRO A 25 7.50 0.13 -11.24
N LEU A 26 7.70 -0.50 -10.08
CA LEU A 26 6.82 -0.31 -8.92
C LEU A 26 6.85 1.13 -8.43
N PHE A 27 8.05 1.74 -8.35
CA PHE A 27 8.21 3.13 -7.97
C PHE A 27 7.51 4.07 -8.95
N LEU A 28 7.73 3.89 -10.24
CA LEU A 28 7.06 4.69 -11.26
C LEU A 28 5.53 4.50 -11.20
N GLY A 29 5.06 3.27 -11.01
CA GLY A 29 3.63 2.98 -10.86
C GLY A 29 3.01 3.71 -9.68
N ASN A 30 3.61 3.61 -8.50
CA ASN A 30 3.13 4.30 -7.30
C ASN A 30 3.20 5.83 -7.44
N LEU A 31 4.23 6.35 -8.11
CA LEU A 31 4.36 7.78 -8.41
C LEU A 31 3.24 8.24 -9.35
N PHE A 32 3.00 7.54 -10.44
CA PHE A 32 1.87 7.83 -11.34
C PHE A 32 0.52 7.74 -10.64
N GLN A 33 0.35 6.76 -9.77
CA GLN A 33 -0.87 6.63 -8.96
C GLN A 33 -1.08 7.83 -8.05
N GLN A 34 -0.02 8.31 -7.40
CA GLN A 34 -0.09 9.51 -6.57
C GLN A 34 -0.39 10.78 -7.37
N LEU A 35 0.20 10.89 -8.57
CA LEU A 35 -0.04 12.03 -9.46
C LEU A 35 -1.49 12.07 -9.97
N TYR A 36 -2.05 10.93 -10.42
CA TYR A 36 -3.43 10.93 -10.90
C TYR A 36 -4.44 11.16 -9.76
N ASN A 37 -4.23 10.64 -8.55
CA ASN A 37 -5.07 10.94 -7.40
C ASN A 37 -5.06 12.44 -7.06
N THR A 38 -3.91 13.09 -7.26
CA THR A 38 -3.78 14.55 -7.08
C THR A 38 -4.54 15.29 -8.20
N ALA A 39 -4.42 14.85 -9.44
CA ALA A 39 -5.15 15.42 -10.58
C ALA A 39 -6.67 15.31 -10.42
N ASP A 40 -7.17 14.14 -10.00
CA ASP A 40 -8.58 13.90 -9.70
C ASP A 40 -9.09 14.89 -8.63
N SER A 41 -8.36 15.03 -7.52
CA SER A 41 -8.70 15.98 -6.47
C SER A 41 -8.70 17.44 -6.96
N LEU A 42 -7.78 17.82 -7.85
CA LEU A 42 -7.74 19.15 -8.44
C LEU A 42 -8.91 19.39 -9.39
N ILE A 43 -9.29 18.41 -10.20
CA ILE A 43 -10.44 18.49 -11.11
C ILE A 43 -11.73 18.66 -10.29
N VAL A 44 -11.94 17.79 -9.29
CA VAL A 44 -13.11 17.87 -8.40
C VAL A 44 -13.16 19.23 -7.69
N GLY A 45 -12.05 19.66 -7.09
CA GLY A 45 -12.00 20.93 -6.35
C GLY A 45 -12.26 22.17 -7.21
N ASN A 46 -11.69 22.22 -8.41
CA ASN A 46 -11.81 23.37 -9.30
C ASN A 46 -13.16 23.48 -10.02
N TYR A 47 -13.76 22.34 -10.40
CA TYR A 47 -15.00 22.33 -11.16
C TYR A 47 -16.27 22.16 -10.31
N LEU A 48 -16.19 21.41 -9.20
CA LEU A 48 -17.34 21.11 -8.33
C LEU A 48 -17.32 21.86 -7.00
N GLY A 49 -16.18 22.47 -6.66
CA GLY A 49 -16.03 23.29 -5.47
C GLY A 49 -15.67 22.51 -4.18
N SER A 50 -15.67 23.26 -3.07
CA SER A 50 -15.14 22.78 -1.78
C SER A 50 -15.95 21.65 -1.15
N ASN A 51 -17.28 21.64 -1.30
CA ASN A 51 -18.14 20.60 -0.72
C ASN A 51 -17.89 19.24 -1.40
N ALA A 52 -17.78 19.22 -2.73
CA ALA A 52 -17.44 18.01 -3.47
C ALA A 52 -16.05 17.50 -3.12
N LEU A 53 -15.05 18.37 -2.99
CA LEU A 53 -13.72 18.01 -2.55
C LEU A 53 -13.71 17.46 -1.12
N ALA A 54 -14.50 18.03 -0.23
CA ALA A 54 -14.68 17.54 1.15
C ALA A 54 -15.35 16.15 1.14
N ALA A 55 -16.34 15.91 0.26
CA ALA A 55 -17.01 14.63 0.11
C ALA A 55 -16.03 13.53 -0.36
N VAL A 56 -15.19 13.80 -1.35
CA VAL A 56 -14.15 12.89 -1.83
C VAL A 56 -13.13 12.61 -0.72
N SER A 57 -12.65 13.63 -0.04
CA SER A 57 -11.62 13.52 0.99
C SER A 57 -12.11 12.76 2.22
N SER A 58 -13.32 13.02 2.70
CA SER A 58 -13.91 12.31 3.84
C SER A 58 -14.16 10.84 3.54
N SER A 59 -14.58 10.51 2.33
CA SER A 59 -14.80 9.14 1.88
C SER A 59 -13.48 8.37 1.68
N GLY A 60 -12.40 9.05 1.33
CA GLY A 60 -11.10 8.45 1.00
C GLY A 60 -10.50 7.63 2.14
N ASN A 61 -10.59 8.09 3.37
CA ASN A 61 -10.08 7.36 4.54
C ASN A 61 -10.78 6.02 4.75
N LEU A 62 -12.10 5.99 4.54
CA LEU A 62 -12.89 4.77 4.69
C LEU A 62 -12.65 3.79 3.53
N ILE A 63 -12.55 4.32 2.31
CA ILE A 63 -12.17 3.55 1.13
C ILE A 63 -10.79 2.92 1.36
N PHE A 64 -9.82 3.69 1.85
CA PHE A 64 -8.48 3.18 2.17
C PHE A 64 -8.52 2.04 3.20
N LEU A 65 -9.31 2.16 4.26
CA LEU A 65 -9.47 1.12 5.27
C LEU A 65 -10.02 -0.19 4.67
N MET A 66 -11.12 -0.09 3.92
CA MET A 66 -11.82 -1.25 3.36
C MET A 66 -11.02 -1.92 2.24
N VAL A 67 -10.54 -1.13 1.29
CA VAL A 67 -9.71 -1.63 0.17
C VAL A 67 -8.33 -2.07 0.65
N GLY A 68 -7.74 -1.36 1.61
CA GLY A 68 -6.44 -1.69 2.21
C GLY A 68 -6.42 -3.06 2.89
N PHE A 69 -7.52 -3.46 3.52
CA PHE A 69 -7.66 -4.82 4.08
C PHE A 69 -7.61 -5.89 2.99
N ILE A 70 -8.38 -5.71 1.91
CA ILE A 70 -8.38 -6.64 0.77
C ILE A 70 -7.02 -6.67 0.07
N ASN A 71 -6.36 -5.51 -0.09
CA ASN A 71 -5.00 -5.45 -0.64
C ASN A 71 -3.99 -6.21 0.23
N GLY A 72 -4.15 -6.20 1.55
CA GLY A 72 -3.34 -7.04 2.44
C GLY A 72 -3.53 -8.53 2.17
N ILE A 73 -4.76 -8.97 1.90
CA ILE A 73 -5.04 -10.36 1.52
C ILE A 73 -4.45 -10.68 0.14
N ALA A 74 -4.56 -9.78 -0.82
CA ALA A 74 -3.92 -9.92 -2.14
C ALA A 74 -2.39 -10.06 -2.03
N MET A 75 -1.75 -9.29 -1.14
CA MET A 75 -0.32 -9.42 -0.85
C MET A 75 0.02 -10.79 -0.25
N GLY A 76 -0.82 -11.32 0.65
CA GLY A 76 -0.66 -12.68 1.19
C GLY A 76 -0.79 -13.76 0.12
N ALA A 77 -1.75 -13.63 -0.80
CA ALA A 77 -1.87 -14.48 -1.98
C ALA A 77 -0.60 -14.41 -2.85
N GLY A 78 -0.05 -13.21 -3.01
CA GLY A 78 1.21 -12.99 -3.73
C GLY A 78 2.38 -13.78 -3.14
N VAL A 79 2.49 -13.89 -1.82
CA VAL A 79 3.52 -14.71 -1.15
C VAL A 79 3.36 -16.20 -1.51
N VAL A 80 2.12 -16.70 -1.49
CA VAL A 80 1.83 -18.11 -1.82
C VAL A 80 2.15 -18.42 -3.29
N ILE A 81 1.71 -17.55 -4.21
CA ILE A 81 1.98 -17.67 -5.64
C ILE A 81 3.48 -17.61 -5.92
N ALA A 82 4.19 -16.61 -5.37
CA ALA A 82 5.63 -16.44 -5.54
C ALA A 82 6.42 -17.67 -5.04
N ARG A 83 6.02 -18.26 -3.91
CA ARG A 83 6.59 -19.49 -3.38
C ARG A 83 6.50 -20.64 -4.38
N TYR A 84 5.29 -20.93 -4.89
CA TYR A 84 5.08 -22.05 -5.82
C TYR A 84 5.71 -21.79 -7.18
N TYR A 85 5.71 -20.52 -7.63
CA TYR A 85 6.41 -20.12 -8.84
C TYR A 85 7.93 -20.33 -8.73
N GLY A 86 8.54 -19.94 -7.60
CA GLY A 86 9.94 -20.18 -7.31
C GLY A 86 10.27 -21.67 -7.20
N ALA A 87 9.39 -22.47 -6.61
CA ALA A 87 9.52 -23.93 -6.48
C ALA A 87 9.35 -24.67 -7.81
N LYS A 88 8.91 -24.03 -8.89
CA LYS A 88 8.52 -24.66 -10.17
C LYS A 88 7.41 -25.71 -10.00
N ASP A 89 6.58 -25.55 -8.96
CA ASP A 89 5.45 -26.44 -8.67
C ASP A 89 4.19 -25.94 -9.41
N ARG A 90 4.05 -26.40 -10.65
CA ARG A 90 2.98 -25.98 -11.56
C ARG A 90 1.58 -26.30 -11.02
N GLY A 91 1.41 -27.45 -10.38
CA GLY A 91 0.11 -27.88 -9.89
C GLY A 91 -0.43 -26.98 -8.77
N ASN A 92 0.41 -26.67 -7.78
CA ASN A 92 0.03 -25.81 -6.68
C ASN A 92 0.02 -24.34 -7.10
N LEU A 93 0.87 -23.91 -8.04
CA LEU A 93 0.83 -22.56 -8.62
C LEU A 93 -0.50 -22.30 -9.32
N GLU A 94 -0.96 -23.23 -10.16
CA GLU A 94 -2.25 -23.14 -10.85
C GLU A 94 -3.40 -23.00 -9.84
N LYS A 95 -3.45 -23.87 -8.83
CA LYS A 95 -4.46 -23.80 -7.77
C LYS A 95 -4.42 -22.47 -7.01
N ALA A 96 -3.23 -21.99 -6.65
CA ALA A 96 -3.07 -20.72 -5.93
C ALA A 96 -3.58 -19.53 -6.74
N ILE A 97 -3.25 -19.45 -8.04
CA ILE A 97 -3.71 -18.37 -8.93
C ILE A 97 -5.24 -18.40 -9.06
N HIS A 98 -5.83 -19.56 -9.37
CA HIS A 98 -7.27 -19.65 -9.59
C HIS A 98 -8.07 -19.43 -8.31
N THR A 99 -7.58 -19.92 -7.16
CA THR A 99 -8.18 -19.61 -5.84
C THR A 99 -8.09 -18.14 -5.49
N THR A 100 -6.98 -17.48 -5.82
CA THR A 100 -6.81 -16.03 -5.59
C THR A 100 -7.80 -15.22 -6.43
N VAL A 101 -8.00 -15.59 -7.70
CA VAL A 101 -9.00 -14.95 -8.57
C VAL A 101 -10.42 -15.19 -8.06
N ALA A 102 -10.76 -16.43 -7.68
CA ALA A 102 -12.06 -16.76 -7.08
C ALA A 102 -12.32 -15.94 -5.80
N PHE A 103 -11.31 -15.82 -4.94
CA PHE A 103 -11.37 -14.96 -3.76
C PHE A 103 -11.59 -13.49 -4.12
N GLY A 104 -10.86 -12.97 -5.12
CA GLY A 104 -11.03 -11.58 -5.59
C GLY A 104 -12.44 -11.28 -6.08
N ILE A 105 -13.05 -12.19 -6.84
CA ILE A 105 -14.43 -12.08 -7.30
C ILE A 105 -15.40 -12.06 -6.10
N ALA A 106 -15.27 -13.02 -5.19
CA ALA A 106 -16.15 -13.11 -4.02
C ALA A 106 -16.01 -11.88 -3.10
N ALA A 107 -14.78 -11.47 -2.82
CA ALA A 107 -14.48 -10.28 -2.01
C ALA A 107 -14.96 -8.99 -2.70
N GLY A 108 -14.81 -8.90 -4.03
CA GLY A 108 -15.28 -7.77 -4.83
C GLY A 108 -16.80 -7.62 -4.77
N ILE A 109 -17.53 -8.71 -4.95
CA ILE A 109 -19.00 -8.73 -4.84
C ILE A 109 -19.43 -8.36 -3.40
N ALA A 110 -18.80 -8.99 -2.40
CA ALA A 110 -19.12 -8.71 -0.99
C ALA A 110 -18.89 -7.24 -0.65
N LEU A 111 -17.74 -6.66 -1.06
CA LEU A 111 -17.42 -5.26 -0.79
C LEU A 111 -18.35 -4.30 -1.54
N THR A 112 -18.73 -4.62 -2.77
CA THR A 112 -19.73 -3.85 -3.53
C THR A 112 -21.06 -3.80 -2.74
N VAL A 113 -21.59 -4.97 -2.34
CA VAL A 113 -22.87 -5.05 -1.63
C VAL A 113 -22.80 -4.33 -0.27
N ILE A 114 -21.78 -4.64 0.53
CA ILE A 114 -21.59 -4.05 1.86
C ILE A 114 -21.40 -2.53 1.74
N GLY A 115 -20.52 -2.06 0.84
CA GLY A 115 -20.25 -0.65 0.65
C GLY A 115 -21.48 0.14 0.21
N MET A 116 -22.25 -0.37 -0.74
CA MET A 116 -23.46 0.28 -1.21
C MET A 116 -24.57 0.35 -0.13
N LEU A 117 -24.76 -0.73 0.63
CA LEU A 117 -25.82 -0.80 1.65
C LEU A 117 -25.46 0.01 2.91
N LEU A 118 -24.18 -0.04 3.33
CA LEU A 118 -23.77 0.59 4.58
C LEU A 118 -23.29 2.04 4.40
N ALA A 119 -23.10 2.52 3.17
CA ALA A 119 -22.61 3.86 2.88
C ALA A 119 -23.27 4.98 3.72
N PRO A 120 -24.60 5.13 3.77
CA PRO A 120 -25.22 6.21 4.54
C PRO A 120 -24.95 6.08 6.05
N LYS A 121 -25.05 4.86 6.59
CA LYS A 121 -24.86 4.62 8.03
C LYS A 121 -23.43 4.90 8.47
N ILE A 122 -22.46 4.47 7.67
CA ILE A 122 -21.04 4.64 7.99
C ILE A 122 -20.67 6.13 7.96
N LEU A 123 -21.10 6.88 6.93
CA LEU A 123 -20.79 8.29 6.79
C LEU A 123 -21.42 9.12 7.92
N VAL A 124 -22.65 8.79 8.34
CA VAL A 124 -23.29 9.42 9.51
C VAL A 124 -22.52 9.11 10.79
N LEU A 125 -22.11 7.86 11.01
CA LEU A 125 -21.31 7.46 12.19
C LEU A 125 -19.92 8.15 12.21
N MET A 126 -19.38 8.49 11.06
CA MET A 126 -18.12 9.26 10.95
C MET A 126 -18.31 10.76 11.25
N GLY A 127 -19.53 11.24 11.49
CA GLY A 127 -19.79 12.63 11.75
C GLY A 127 -19.66 13.52 10.52
N THR A 128 -19.92 12.99 9.31
CA THR A 128 -19.90 13.80 8.08
C THR A 128 -20.92 14.94 8.19
N PRO A 129 -20.53 16.22 7.95
CA PRO A 129 -21.44 17.36 8.03
C PRO A 129 -22.66 17.19 7.12
N SER A 130 -23.80 17.68 7.56
CA SER A 130 -25.10 17.50 6.88
C SER A 130 -25.17 18.12 5.48
N ASP A 131 -24.39 19.16 5.24
CA ASP A 131 -24.27 19.84 3.94
C ASP A 131 -23.42 19.07 2.93
N VAL A 132 -22.46 18.26 3.40
CA VAL A 132 -21.57 17.44 2.57
C VAL A 132 -22.08 16.00 2.44
N LEU A 133 -22.92 15.55 3.36
CA LEU A 133 -23.37 14.14 3.46
C LEU A 133 -24.03 13.59 2.18
N PRO A 134 -24.92 14.32 1.46
CA PRO A 134 -25.54 13.79 0.23
C PRO A 134 -24.50 13.51 -0.88
N GLU A 135 -23.52 14.40 -1.05
CA GLU A 135 -22.45 14.23 -2.04
C GLU A 135 -21.52 13.09 -1.64
N SER A 136 -21.19 12.98 -0.34
CA SER A 136 -20.38 11.88 0.19
C SER A 136 -21.06 10.51 -0.02
N ILE A 137 -22.38 10.41 0.20
CA ILE A 137 -23.15 9.18 -0.05
C ILE A 137 -23.12 8.82 -1.54
N THR A 138 -23.31 9.81 -2.41
CA THR A 138 -23.31 9.60 -3.87
C THR A 138 -21.94 9.14 -4.34
N TYR A 139 -20.87 9.82 -3.93
CA TYR A 139 -19.50 9.43 -4.26
C TYR A 139 -19.17 8.03 -3.77
N PHE A 140 -19.43 7.75 -2.49
CA PHE A 140 -19.12 6.49 -1.84
C PHE A 140 -19.88 5.32 -2.48
N ARG A 141 -21.18 5.46 -2.72
CA ARG A 141 -21.97 4.42 -3.39
C ARG A 141 -21.49 4.15 -4.80
N THR A 142 -21.21 5.19 -5.58
CA THR A 142 -20.68 5.04 -6.95
C THR A 142 -19.32 4.36 -6.95
N TYR A 143 -18.44 4.72 -6.03
CA TYR A 143 -17.14 4.07 -5.87
C TYR A 143 -17.29 2.58 -5.55
N PHE A 144 -18.13 2.24 -4.57
CA PHE A 144 -18.34 0.84 -4.18
C PHE A 144 -19.10 0.02 -5.21
N ALA A 145 -19.96 0.63 -6.03
CA ALA A 145 -20.54 -0.05 -7.19
C ALA A 145 -19.47 -0.54 -8.17
N GLY A 146 -18.34 0.19 -8.29
CA GLY A 146 -17.18 -0.20 -9.10
C GLY A 146 -16.07 -0.97 -8.36
N SER A 147 -16.24 -1.27 -7.07
CA SER A 147 -15.15 -1.80 -6.24
C SER A 147 -14.62 -3.17 -6.70
N ILE A 148 -15.46 -3.98 -7.36
CA ILE A 148 -14.99 -5.25 -7.94
C ILE A 148 -13.88 -5.02 -8.98
N GLY A 149 -13.94 -3.93 -9.78
CA GLY A 149 -12.87 -3.57 -10.72
C GLY A 149 -11.57 -3.24 -10.01
N VAL A 150 -11.64 -2.45 -8.94
CA VAL A 150 -10.49 -2.11 -8.09
C VAL A 150 -9.85 -3.35 -7.49
N ILE A 151 -10.66 -4.26 -6.92
CA ILE A 151 -10.17 -5.48 -6.29
C ILE A 151 -9.56 -6.41 -7.32
N MET A 152 -10.23 -6.64 -8.44
CA MET A 152 -9.73 -7.52 -9.49
C MET A 152 -8.43 -6.98 -10.10
N TYR A 153 -8.31 -5.67 -10.29
CA TYR A 153 -7.05 -5.06 -10.70
C TYR A 153 -5.92 -5.39 -9.71
N ASN A 154 -6.13 -5.15 -8.41
CA ASN A 154 -5.12 -5.43 -7.38
C ASN A 154 -4.76 -6.93 -7.30
N ILE A 155 -5.73 -7.83 -7.46
CA ILE A 155 -5.51 -9.28 -7.53
C ILE A 155 -4.63 -9.64 -8.73
N PHE A 156 -4.95 -9.15 -9.93
CA PHE A 156 -4.18 -9.46 -11.13
C PHE A 156 -2.77 -8.86 -11.08
N VAL A 157 -2.64 -7.63 -10.59
CA VAL A 157 -1.33 -7.01 -10.33
C VAL A 157 -0.53 -7.82 -9.32
N GLY A 158 -1.15 -8.27 -8.22
CA GLY A 158 -0.51 -9.13 -7.23
C GLY A 158 -0.01 -10.45 -7.83
N ILE A 159 -0.77 -11.09 -8.73
CA ILE A 159 -0.34 -12.29 -9.46
C ILE A 159 0.87 -11.98 -10.33
N LEU A 160 0.82 -10.93 -11.17
CA LEU A 160 1.93 -10.55 -12.06
C LEU A 160 3.20 -10.19 -11.27
N GLN A 161 3.08 -9.43 -10.20
CA GLN A 161 4.21 -9.08 -9.33
C GLN A 161 4.80 -10.32 -8.64
N SER A 162 3.99 -11.28 -8.28
CA SER A 162 4.43 -12.53 -7.62
C SER A 162 5.30 -13.39 -8.53
N VAL A 163 5.06 -13.35 -9.84
CA VAL A 163 5.89 -14.03 -10.84
C VAL A 163 7.06 -13.18 -11.35
N GLY A 164 7.25 -11.98 -10.78
CA GLY A 164 8.37 -11.10 -11.08
C GLY A 164 8.10 -10.10 -12.22
N ASP A 165 6.87 -9.96 -12.66
CA ASP A 165 6.48 -8.97 -13.67
C ASP A 165 5.92 -7.71 -13.01
N SER A 166 6.73 -6.66 -12.95
CA SER A 166 6.33 -5.33 -12.48
C SER A 166 6.10 -4.34 -13.63
N ARG A 167 6.45 -4.69 -14.87
CA ARG A 167 6.39 -3.76 -16.01
C ARG A 167 5.00 -3.66 -16.61
N HIS A 168 4.33 -4.80 -16.84
CA HIS A 168 2.99 -4.78 -17.42
C HIS A 168 1.97 -4.11 -16.51
N PRO A 169 1.96 -4.35 -15.18
CA PRO A 169 1.13 -3.57 -14.27
C PRO A 169 1.34 -2.06 -14.36
N LEU A 170 2.59 -1.59 -14.48
CA LEU A 170 2.90 -0.18 -14.68
C LEU A 170 2.26 0.37 -15.97
N ILE A 171 2.44 -0.32 -17.10
CA ILE A 171 1.89 0.11 -18.39
C ILE A 171 0.36 0.23 -18.32
N TYR A 172 -0.31 -0.77 -17.74
CA TYR A 172 -1.76 -0.78 -17.62
C TYR A 172 -2.26 0.30 -16.63
N LEU A 173 -1.51 0.58 -15.58
CA LEU A 173 -1.80 1.69 -14.68
C LEU A 173 -1.70 3.05 -15.41
N ILE A 174 -0.65 3.28 -16.19
CA ILE A 174 -0.48 4.52 -16.96
C ILE A 174 -1.66 4.70 -17.93
N ILE A 175 -2.01 3.66 -18.68
CA ILE A 175 -3.14 3.71 -19.64
C ILE A 175 -4.43 4.07 -18.89
N SER A 176 -4.72 3.40 -17.78
CA SER A 176 -5.95 3.65 -17.02
C SER A 176 -5.96 5.02 -16.35
N SER A 177 -4.80 5.49 -15.87
CA SER A 177 -4.70 6.84 -15.29
C SER A 177 -4.96 7.93 -16.31
N CYS A 178 -4.45 7.78 -17.53
CA CYS A 178 -4.78 8.71 -18.63
C CYS A 178 -6.28 8.68 -18.95
N ILE A 179 -6.88 7.49 -19.02
CA ILE A 179 -8.32 7.33 -19.26
C ILE A 179 -9.12 7.96 -18.11
N ASN A 180 -8.72 7.75 -16.87
CA ASN A 180 -9.37 8.34 -15.71
C ASN A 180 -9.44 9.87 -15.81
N VAL A 181 -8.30 10.53 -16.02
CA VAL A 181 -8.24 12.01 -16.15
C VAL A 181 -9.12 12.51 -17.30
N VAL A 182 -9.10 11.83 -18.45
CA VAL A 182 -9.95 12.18 -19.60
C VAL A 182 -11.44 12.04 -19.26
N LEU A 183 -11.81 10.95 -18.57
CA LEU A 183 -13.19 10.71 -18.16
C LEU A 183 -13.65 11.70 -17.09
N ASP A 184 -12.79 12.09 -16.13
CA ASP A 184 -13.09 13.11 -15.15
C ASP A 184 -13.42 14.45 -15.81
N ILE A 185 -12.58 14.91 -16.73
CA ILE A 185 -12.81 16.14 -17.47
C ILE A 185 -14.09 16.02 -18.32
N PHE A 186 -14.29 14.91 -19.01
CA PHE A 186 -15.45 14.70 -19.85
C PHE A 186 -16.76 14.67 -19.05
N PHE A 187 -16.82 13.92 -17.95
CA PHE A 187 -18.04 13.80 -17.14
C PHE A 187 -18.33 15.06 -16.33
N ILE A 188 -17.30 15.64 -15.70
CA ILE A 188 -17.47 16.78 -14.78
C ILE A 188 -17.59 18.08 -15.59
N SER A 189 -16.62 18.38 -16.48
CA SER A 189 -16.60 19.63 -17.23
C SER A 189 -17.47 19.57 -18.50
N GLY A 190 -17.47 18.43 -19.20
CA GLY A 190 -18.21 18.29 -20.47
C GLY A 190 -19.69 18.03 -20.28
N LEU A 191 -20.07 17.13 -19.37
CA LEU A 191 -21.48 16.74 -19.13
C LEU A 191 -22.11 17.43 -17.91
N GLY A 192 -21.35 18.18 -17.12
CA GLY A 192 -21.85 18.86 -15.90
C GLY A 192 -22.30 17.90 -14.80
N MET A 193 -21.74 16.68 -14.76
CA MET A 193 -22.10 15.69 -13.74
C MET A 193 -21.48 16.07 -12.37
N GLY A 194 -22.19 15.74 -11.28
CA GLY A 194 -21.72 16.00 -9.92
C GLY A 194 -20.59 15.06 -9.47
N VAL A 195 -20.31 15.08 -8.16
CA VAL A 195 -19.17 14.36 -7.53
C VAL A 195 -19.14 12.85 -7.79
N GLY A 196 -20.29 12.21 -8.04
CA GLY A 196 -20.37 10.81 -8.45
C GLY A 196 -19.64 10.51 -9.76
N ALA A 197 -19.42 11.50 -10.60
CA ALA A 197 -18.71 11.35 -11.87
C ALA A 197 -17.24 10.97 -11.66
N ALA A 198 -16.56 11.57 -10.68
CA ALA A 198 -15.18 11.22 -10.32
C ALA A 198 -15.08 9.75 -9.86
N ALA A 199 -16.02 9.29 -9.03
CA ALA A 199 -16.07 7.89 -8.63
C ALA A 199 -16.35 6.96 -9.81
N LEU A 200 -17.22 7.38 -10.76
CA LEU A 200 -17.53 6.61 -11.95
C LEU A 200 -16.33 6.53 -12.91
N ALA A 201 -15.63 7.63 -13.14
CA ALA A 201 -14.40 7.65 -13.95
C ALA A 201 -13.32 6.73 -13.35
N THR A 202 -13.14 6.77 -12.03
CA THR A 202 -12.25 5.86 -11.31
C THR A 202 -12.69 4.40 -11.49
N ALA A 203 -13.97 4.08 -11.32
CA ALA A 203 -14.49 2.74 -11.51
C ALA A 203 -14.22 2.22 -12.94
N ILE A 204 -14.55 2.99 -13.96
CA ILE A 204 -14.34 2.61 -15.36
C ILE A 204 -12.85 2.38 -15.66
N SER A 205 -11.97 3.29 -15.24
CA SER A 205 -10.53 3.17 -15.46
C SER A 205 -9.94 1.93 -14.75
N GLN A 206 -10.41 1.61 -13.55
CA GLN A 206 -10.00 0.40 -12.83
C GLN A 206 -10.51 -0.89 -13.49
N PHE A 207 -11.72 -0.90 -14.03
CA PHE A 207 -12.21 -2.02 -14.83
C PHE A 207 -11.36 -2.23 -16.10
N ILE A 208 -10.96 -1.15 -16.78
CA ILE A 208 -10.08 -1.24 -17.95
C ILE A 208 -8.71 -1.81 -17.54
N SER A 209 -8.11 -1.34 -16.46
CA SER A 209 -6.87 -1.90 -15.92
C SER A 209 -6.98 -3.39 -15.59
N ALA A 210 -8.05 -3.77 -14.88
CA ALA A 210 -8.32 -5.16 -14.52
C ALA A 210 -8.47 -6.03 -15.77
N PHE A 211 -9.19 -5.54 -16.76
CA PHE A 211 -9.39 -6.23 -18.04
C PHE A 211 -8.09 -6.43 -18.82
N LEU A 212 -7.24 -5.40 -18.89
CA LEU A 212 -5.93 -5.50 -19.55
C LEU A 212 -5.02 -6.50 -18.83
N CYS A 213 -4.96 -6.47 -17.50
CA CYS A 213 -4.23 -7.47 -16.71
C CYS A 213 -4.79 -8.88 -16.91
N MET A 214 -6.12 -9.04 -16.95
CA MET A 214 -6.77 -10.33 -17.20
C MET A 214 -6.41 -10.87 -18.57
N ILE A 215 -6.48 -10.07 -19.63
CA ILE A 215 -6.09 -10.48 -20.99
C ILE A 215 -4.63 -10.92 -21.01
N HIS A 216 -3.75 -10.20 -20.33
CA HIS A 216 -2.35 -10.57 -20.23
C HIS A 216 -2.18 -11.96 -19.61
N LEU A 217 -2.84 -12.22 -18.47
CA LEU A 217 -2.80 -13.53 -17.81
C LEU A 217 -3.44 -14.65 -18.63
N LEU A 218 -4.51 -14.38 -19.36
CA LEU A 218 -5.16 -15.37 -20.26
C LEU A 218 -4.28 -15.73 -21.45
N ARG A 219 -3.50 -14.76 -21.96
CA ARG A 219 -2.62 -14.93 -23.13
C ARG A 219 -1.20 -15.37 -22.75
N ALA A 220 -0.88 -15.43 -21.45
CA ALA A 220 0.42 -15.91 -21.01
C ALA A 220 0.67 -17.33 -21.52
N LYS A 221 1.89 -17.57 -22.00
CA LYS A 221 2.35 -18.91 -22.45
C LYS A 221 3.08 -19.65 -21.33
N GLU A 222 3.29 -18.98 -20.22
CA GLU A 222 4.04 -19.45 -19.06
C GLU A 222 3.15 -20.23 -18.08
N GLU A 223 3.78 -20.77 -17.04
CA GLU A 223 3.17 -21.61 -16.02
C GLU A 223 2.06 -20.90 -15.21
N TYR A 224 2.01 -19.56 -15.25
CA TYR A 224 1.03 -18.74 -14.53
C TYR A 224 -0.19 -18.33 -15.38
N ARG A 225 -0.42 -19.02 -16.50
CA ARG A 225 -1.58 -18.73 -17.38
C ARG A 225 -2.89 -18.90 -16.62
N LEU A 226 -3.74 -17.87 -16.67
CA LEU A 226 -5.10 -17.94 -16.15
C LEU A 226 -6.00 -18.74 -17.13
N GLN A 227 -6.85 -19.61 -16.59
CA GLN A 227 -7.84 -20.38 -17.34
C GLN A 227 -9.20 -20.19 -16.65
N LEU A 228 -10.16 -19.54 -17.32
CA LEU A 228 -11.44 -19.17 -16.72
C LEU A 228 -12.25 -20.38 -16.22
N ASN A 229 -12.17 -21.51 -16.90
CA ASN A 229 -12.85 -22.76 -16.53
C ASN A 229 -12.26 -23.45 -15.28
N LYS A 230 -11.09 -23.01 -14.81
CA LYS A 230 -10.44 -23.53 -13.61
C LYS A 230 -10.58 -22.64 -12.39
N ILE A 231 -11.27 -21.49 -12.51
CA ILE A 231 -11.51 -20.58 -11.38
C ILE A 231 -12.42 -21.29 -10.39
N ARG A 232 -11.85 -21.69 -9.25
CA ARG A 232 -12.54 -22.34 -8.15
C ARG A 232 -11.76 -22.19 -6.86
N PHE A 233 -12.43 -22.36 -5.74
CA PHE A 233 -11.77 -22.41 -4.44
C PHE A 233 -11.11 -23.80 -4.23
N ASP A 234 -9.81 -23.76 -3.88
CA ASP A 234 -9.11 -24.88 -3.27
C ASP A 234 -8.91 -24.56 -1.80
N SER A 235 -9.46 -25.39 -0.91
CA SER A 235 -9.48 -25.11 0.53
C SER A 235 -8.08 -24.99 1.13
N GLN A 236 -7.11 -25.77 0.66
CA GLN A 236 -5.74 -25.70 1.13
C GLN A 236 -5.05 -24.41 0.69
N MET A 237 -5.25 -23.98 -0.55
CA MET A 237 -4.69 -22.74 -1.07
C MET A 237 -5.36 -21.53 -0.41
N LEU A 238 -6.68 -21.56 -0.26
CA LEU A 238 -7.42 -20.50 0.42
C LEU A 238 -6.93 -20.30 1.85
N TRP A 239 -6.71 -21.39 2.59
CA TRP A 239 -6.18 -21.34 3.94
C TRP A 239 -4.80 -20.69 4.01
N GLN A 240 -3.88 -21.08 3.09
CA GLN A 240 -2.56 -20.46 3.00
C GLN A 240 -2.63 -18.96 2.66
N ILE A 241 -3.53 -18.57 1.75
CA ILE A 241 -3.77 -17.18 1.38
C ILE A 241 -4.26 -16.39 2.59
N ILE A 242 -5.24 -16.93 3.32
CA ILE A 242 -5.81 -16.30 4.53
C ILE A 242 -4.76 -16.16 5.62
N GLN A 243 -3.97 -17.21 5.89
CA GLN A 243 -2.92 -17.19 6.92
C GLN A 243 -1.83 -16.13 6.66
N ASN A 244 -1.55 -15.78 5.42
CA ASN A 244 -0.58 -14.74 5.08
C ASN A 244 -1.25 -13.39 4.83
N GLY A 245 -2.46 -13.38 4.31
CA GLY A 245 -3.17 -12.19 3.88
C GLY A 245 -3.90 -11.46 5.01
N VAL A 246 -4.65 -12.19 5.84
CA VAL A 246 -5.41 -11.57 6.94
C VAL A 246 -4.49 -10.82 7.91
N PRO A 247 -3.34 -11.37 8.36
CA PRO A 247 -2.42 -10.61 9.19
C PRO A 247 -1.90 -9.33 8.49
N SER A 248 -1.62 -9.39 7.19
CA SER A 248 -1.15 -8.23 6.42
C SER A 248 -2.23 -7.16 6.27
N GLY A 249 -3.48 -7.58 5.98
CA GLY A 249 -4.62 -6.68 5.90
C GLY A 249 -4.95 -6.02 7.23
N PHE A 250 -4.96 -6.81 8.31
CA PHE A 250 -5.17 -6.32 9.66
C PHE A 250 -4.08 -5.32 10.09
N GLN A 251 -2.81 -5.61 9.78
CA GLN A 251 -1.71 -4.69 10.04
C GLN A 251 -1.93 -3.32 9.38
N ASN A 252 -2.32 -3.29 8.10
CA ASN A 252 -2.56 -2.04 7.38
C ASN A 252 -3.71 -1.24 8.00
N SER A 253 -4.82 -1.92 8.34
CA SER A 253 -5.98 -1.27 8.96
C SER A 253 -5.67 -0.69 10.33
N VAL A 254 -4.93 -1.41 11.16
CA VAL A 254 -4.59 -0.96 12.53
C VAL A 254 -3.60 0.20 12.50
N ILE A 255 -2.63 0.20 11.57
CA ILE A 255 -1.71 1.34 11.38
C ILE A 255 -2.50 2.59 10.96
N ALA A 256 -3.48 2.45 10.06
CA ALA A 256 -4.34 3.55 9.65
C ALA A 256 -5.12 4.15 10.83
N ILE A 257 -5.70 3.30 11.70
CA ILE A 257 -6.40 3.75 12.92
C ILE A 257 -5.44 4.47 13.87
N ALA A 258 -4.23 3.95 14.08
CA ALA A 258 -3.23 4.59 14.92
C ALA A 258 -2.83 5.98 14.39
N ASN A 259 -2.71 6.14 13.07
CA ASN A 259 -2.43 7.43 12.45
C ASN A 259 -3.57 8.43 12.64
N VAL A 260 -4.83 7.98 12.60
CA VAL A 260 -6.00 8.84 12.94
C VAL A 260 -5.90 9.33 14.38
N PHE A 261 -5.52 8.45 15.33
CA PHE A 261 -5.33 8.84 16.72
C PHE A 261 -4.21 9.86 16.89
N VAL A 262 -3.08 9.69 16.21
CA VAL A 262 -1.99 10.68 16.20
C VAL A 262 -2.48 12.01 15.66
N GLN A 263 -3.21 12.01 14.54
CA GLN A 263 -3.76 13.22 13.92
C GLN A 263 -4.73 13.95 14.87
N THR A 264 -5.57 13.24 15.59
CA THR A 264 -6.48 13.83 16.58
C THR A 264 -5.70 14.58 17.67
N ASN A 265 -4.58 14.04 18.14
CA ASN A 265 -3.73 14.72 19.11
C ASN A 265 -3.02 15.94 18.52
N ILE A 266 -2.58 15.89 17.27
CA ILE A 266 -2.03 17.07 16.56
C ILE A 266 -3.08 18.18 16.44
N ASN A 267 -4.32 17.82 16.11
CA ASN A 267 -5.42 18.78 15.94
C ASN A 267 -5.71 19.58 17.22
N ALA A 268 -5.44 19.00 18.40
CA ALA A 268 -5.60 19.68 19.69
C ALA A 268 -4.66 20.89 19.87
N PHE A 269 -3.55 20.95 19.10
CA PHE A 269 -2.61 22.08 19.12
C PHE A 269 -3.02 23.24 18.20
N GLY A 270 -4.16 23.14 17.53
CA GLY A 270 -4.76 24.21 16.77
C GLY A 270 -4.54 24.16 15.26
N LYS A 271 -5.14 25.11 14.55
CA LYS A 271 -5.22 25.12 13.08
C LYS A 271 -3.85 25.19 12.41
N MET A 272 -2.91 25.96 12.95
CA MET A 272 -1.57 26.15 12.37
C MET A 272 -0.75 24.86 12.47
N ALA A 273 -0.82 24.18 13.61
CA ALA A 273 -0.18 22.87 13.79
C ALA A 273 -0.77 21.83 12.84
N MET A 274 -2.11 21.78 12.73
CA MET A 274 -2.79 20.88 11.82
C MET A 274 -2.38 21.10 10.36
N ALA A 275 -2.31 22.36 9.90
CA ALA A 275 -1.93 22.71 8.55
C ALA A 275 -0.44 22.40 8.27
N GLY A 276 0.46 22.69 9.21
CA GLY A 276 1.89 22.41 9.09
C GLY A 276 2.19 20.91 9.03
N CYS A 277 1.60 20.15 9.94
CA CYS A 277 1.72 18.68 9.93
C CYS A 277 1.07 18.06 8.70
N GLY A 278 -0.03 18.61 8.21
CA GLY A 278 -0.67 18.20 6.96
C GLY A 278 0.22 18.41 5.75
N SER A 279 0.92 19.54 5.67
CA SER A 279 1.91 19.83 4.62
C SER A 279 3.07 18.83 4.65
N TYR A 280 3.60 18.53 5.84
CA TYR A 280 4.65 17.52 6.02
C TYR A 280 4.15 16.13 5.59
N SER A 281 2.95 15.73 5.95
CA SER A 281 2.38 14.42 5.56
C SER A 281 2.30 14.23 4.05
N LYS A 282 2.08 15.30 3.27
CA LYS A 282 2.12 15.26 1.81
C LYS A 282 3.53 14.94 1.31
N ILE A 283 4.55 15.57 1.88
CA ILE A 283 5.96 15.35 1.55
C ILE A 283 6.38 13.92 1.94
N GLU A 284 6.02 13.49 3.15
CA GLU A 284 6.31 12.16 3.66
C GLU A 284 5.70 11.06 2.77
N GLY A 285 4.50 11.28 2.24
CA GLY A 285 3.85 10.36 1.30
C GLY A 285 4.71 10.05 0.07
N PHE A 286 5.38 11.06 -0.51
CA PHE A 286 6.33 10.85 -1.61
C PHE A 286 7.63 10.20 -1.13
N ALA A 287 8.14 10.58 0.03
CA ALA A 287 9.36 10.02 0.60
C ALA A 287 9.23 8.52 0.91
N PHE A 288 8.03 8.06 1.21
CA PHE A 288 7.76 6.66 1.55
C PHE A 288 7.66 5.73 0.32
N LEU A 289 7.47 6.26 -0.89
CA LEU A 289 7.32 5.45 -2.10
C LEU A 289 8.49 4.48 -2.36
N PRO A 290 9.77 4.88 -2.29
CA PRO A 290 10.88 3.95 -2.49
C PRO A 290 10.89 2.82 -1.45
N VAL A 291 10.60 3.11 -0.18
CA VAL A 291 10.52 2.10 0.89
C VAL A 291 9.47 1.06 0.55
N THR A 292 8.26 1.50 0.14
CA THR A 292 7.17 0.61 -0.28
C THR A 292 7.59 -0.30 -1.44
N CYS A 293 8.30 0.25 -2.44
CA CYS A 293 8.75 -0.52 -3.59
C CYS A 293 9.77 -1.60 -3.23
N PHE A 294 10.72 -1.27 -2.35
CA PHE A 294 11.66 -2.26 -1.84
C PHE A 294 10.98 -3.32 -0.98
N THR A 295 9.97 -2.98 -0.18
CA THR A 295 9.22 -3.98 0.59
C THR A 295 8.49 -4.98 -0.31
N MET A 296 7.88 -4.50 -1.40
CA MET A 296 7.23 -5.38 -2.39
C MET A 296 8.26 -6.26 -3.11
N ALA A 297 9.37 -5.67 -3.56
CA ALA A 297 10.44 -6.40 -4.21
C ALA A 297 11.06 -7.48 -3.32
N LEU A 298 11.32 -7.16 -2.05
CA LEU A 298 11.85 -8.11 -1.06
C LEU A 298 10.86 -9.22 -0.75
N THR A 299 9.57 -8.92 -0.60
CA THR A 299 8.54 -9.94 -0.38
C THR A 299 8.54 -10.97 -1.51
N THR A 300 8.50 -10.53 -2.77
CA THR A 300 8.49 -11.41 -3.94
C THR A 300 9.83 -12.16 -4.09
N PHE A 301 10.96 -11.45 -3.96
CA PHE A 301 12.29 -12.05 -4.08
C PHE A 301 12.51 -13.15 -3.04
N VAL A 302 12.20 -12.88 -1.78
CA VAL A 302 12.37 -13.84 -0.68
C VAL A 302 11.44 -15.03 -0.89
N SER A 303 10.17 -14.81 -1.20
CA SER A 303 9.18 -15.89 -1.40
C SER A 303 9.61 -16.84 -2.52
N GLN A 304 10.04 -16.32 -3.69
CA GLN A 304 10.48 -17.14 -4.81
C GLN A 304 11.75 -17.93 -4.46
N ASN A 305 12.75 -17.28 -3.85
CA ASN A 305 14.02 -17.96 -3.52
C ASN A 305 13.85 -19.02 -2.42
N LEU A 306 13.01 -18.77 -1.41
CA LEU A 306 12.70 -19.76 -0.39
C LEU A 306 11.87 -20.92 -0.97
N GLY A 307 10.94 -20.63 -1.89
CA GLY A 307 10.23 -21.66 -2.65
C GLY A 307 11.18 -22.58 -3.42
N ALA A 308 12.19 -21.99 -4.06
CA ALA A 308 13.26 -22.71 -4.78
C ALA A 308 14.31 -23.34 -3.85
N LYS A 309 14.17 -23.24 -2.52
CA LYS A 309 15.15 -23.68 -1.50
C LYS A 309 16.54 -23.04 -1.65
N GLN A 310 16.61 -21.85 -2.26
CA GLN A 310 17.84 -21.06 -2.42
C GLN A 310 18.06 -20.13 -1.22
N TYR A 311 18.31 -20.71 -0.05
CA TYR A 311 18.37 -19.98 1.22
C TYR A 311 19.46 -18.91 1.27
N ASP A 312 20.67 -19.21 0.76
CA ASP A 312 21.78 -18.25 0.75
C ASP A 312 21.50 -17.08 -0.19
N ARG A 313 20.86 -17.35 -1.33
CA ARG A 313 20.43 -16.31 -2.26
C ARG A 313 19.36 -15.42 -1.61
N ALA A 314 18.40 -15.99 -0.92
CA ALA A 314 17.38 -15.25 -0.16
C ALA A 314 18.01 -14.35 0.89
N LYS A 315 19.01 -14.85 1.67
CA LYS A 315 19.73 -14.04 2.68
C LYS A 315 20.52 -12.88 2.04
N LYS A 316 21.26 -13.16 0.96
CA LYS A 316 22.02 -12.12 0.25
C LYS A 316 21.09 -11.04 -0.32
N GLY A 317 19.98 -11.43 -0.95
CA GLY A 317 19.00 -10.50 -1.50
C GLY A 317 18.28 -9.69 -0.43
N ALA A 318 17.92 -10.30 0.70
CA ALA A 318 17.34 -9.59 1.83
C ALA A 318 18.28 -8.51 2.36
N ARG A 319 19.57 -8.85 2.60
CA ARG A 319 20.58 -7.88 3.06
C ARG A 319 20.77 -6.74 2.06
N PHE A 320 20.89 -7.06 0.77
CA PHE A 320 21.05 -6.06 -0.28
C PHE A 320 19.87 -5.11 -0.37
N GLY A 321 18.63 -5.63 -0.44
CA GLY A 321 17.44 -4.80 -0.57
C GLY A 321 17.16 -3.95 0.66
N VAL A 322 17.40 -4.49 1.87
CA VAL A 322 17.31 -3.73 3.14
C VAL A 322 18.32 -2.56 3.12
N LEU A 323 19.57 -2.83 2.76
CA LEU A 323 20.63 -1.79 2.71
C LEU A 323 20.30 -0.70 1.68
N CYS A 324 19.88 -1.07 0.47
CA CYS A 324 19.46 -0.10 -0.54
C CYS A 324 18.30 0.77 -0.06
N SER A 325 17.29 0.17 0.56
CA SER A 325 16.13 0.91 1.08
C SER A 325 16.54 1.90 2.17
N ILE A 326 17.40 1.49 3.09
CA ILE A 326 17.95 2.36 4.15
C ILE A 326 18.68 3.55 3.56
N ILE A 327 19.61 3.31 2.62
CA ILE A 327 20.41 4.37 2.02
C ILE A 327 19.51 5.37 1.29
N ILE A 328 18.56 4.88 0.48
CA ILE A 328 17.67 5.76 -0.28
C ILE A 328 16.74 6.54 0.67
N ALA A 329 16.19 5.89 1.68
CA ALA A 329 15.31 6.53 2.64
C ALA A 329 16.04 7.63 3.42
N GLU A 330 17.29 7.38 3.86
CA GLU A 330 18.07 8.36 4.60
C GLU A 330 18.55 9.52 3.71
N LEU A 331 18.93 9.26 2.45
CA LEU A 331 19.23 10.33 1.49
C LEU A 331 18.02 11.26 1.30
N ILE A 332 16.83 10.70 1.16
CA ILE A 332 15.60 11.49 1.09
C ILE A 332 15.35 12.22 2.42
N GLY A 333 15.58 11.57 3.55
CA GLY A 333 15.48 12.17 4.88
C GLY A 333 16.37 13.40 5.04
N VAL A 334 17.62 13.30 4.61
CA VAL A 334 18.57 14.43 4.62
C VAL A 334 18.09 15.58 3.72
N VAL A 335 17.58 15.27 2.53
CA VAL A 335 17.00 16.29 1.62
C VAL A 335 15.79 16.97 2.28
N ILE A 336 14.87 16.21 2.87
CA ILE A 336 13.70 16.77 3.56
C ILE A 336 14.14 17.60 4.77
N TYR A 337 15.10 17.14 5.58
CA TYR A 337 15.61 17.87 6.74
C TYR A 337 16.19 19.24 6.35
N THR A 338 17.02 19.27 5.30
CA THR A 338 17.69 20.49 4.85
C THR A 338 16.76 21.44 4.12
N ALA A 339 15.89 20.91 3.25
CA ALA A 339 14.96 21.67 2.43
C ALA A 339 13.59 21.91 3.12
N ALA A 340 13.39 21.46 4.37
CA ALA A 340 12.11 21.54 5.07
C ALA A 340 11.42 22.91 4.96
N PRO A 341 12.06 24.06 5.20
CA PRO A 341 11.40 25.37 5.10
C PRO A 341 10.79 25.62 3.72
N VAL A 342 11.55 25.31 2.66
CA VAL A 342 11.13 25.53 1.28
C VAL A 342 10.01 24.55 0.88
N LEU A 343 10.17 23.29 1.26
CA LEU A 343 9.20 22.24 0.93
C LEU A 343 7.85 22.48 1.62
N ILE A 344 7.85 22.88 2.89
CA ILE A 344 6.62 23.17 3.62
C ILE A 344 5.99 24.48 3.10
N ALA A 345 6.78 25.53 2.87
CA ALA A 345 6.30 26.81 2.35
C ALA A 345 5.67 26.70 0.95
N ALA A 346 6.07 25.71 0.15
CA ALA A 346 5.45 25.41 -1.13
C ALA A 346 3.96 24.99 -1.02
N PHE A 347 3.55 24.42 0.12
CA PHE A 347 2.16 24.07 0.40
C PHE A 347 1.39 25.17 1.11
N ASN A 348 2.06 25.86 2.04
CA ASN A 348 1.49 27.01 2.78
C ASN A 348 2.62 27.90 3.28
N SER A 349 2.60 29.17 2.89
CA SER A 349 3.64 30.15 3.19
C SER A 349 3.43 30.89 4.54
N GLU A 350 2.37 30.58 5.29
CA GLU A 350 2.09 31.21 6.60
C GLU A 350 3.18 30.81 7.61
N PRO A 351 3.84 31.79 8.29
CA PRO A 351 5.02 31.51 9.12
C PRO A 351 4.81 30.47 10.21
N ASP A 352 3.65 30.50 10.89
CA ASP A 352 3.33 29.54 11.94
C ASP A 352 3.12 28.12 11.38
N VAL A 353 2.49 27.99 10.22
CA VAL A 353 2.30 26.72 9.52
C VAL A 353 3.66 26.12 9.12
N VAL A 354 4.53 26.98 8.55
CA VAL A 354 5.90 26.57 8.18
C VAL A 354 6.68 26.13 9.42
N HIS A 355 6.55 26.87 10.54
CA HIS A 355 7.22 26.54 11.80
C HIS A 355 6.88 25.11 12.28
N TYR A 356 5.58 24.76 12.36
CA TYR A 356 5.16 23.43 12.81
C TYR A 356 5.57 22.33 11.84
N GLY A 357 5.42 22.53 10.53
CA GLY A 357 5.82 21.56 9.51
C GLY A 357 7.34 21.31 9.49
N VAL A 358 8.14 22.36 9.63
CA VAL A 358 9.61 22.25 9.73
C VAL A 358 10.03 21.55 11.02
N MET A 359 9.38 21.85 12.14
CA MET A 359 9.63 21.21 13.43
C MET A 359 9.39 19.69 13.31
N GLN A 360 8.27 19.26 12.75
CA GLN A 360 7.98 17.87 12.52
C GLN A 360 8.98 17.23 11.57
N SER A 361 9.24 17.84 10.40
CA SER A 361 10.19 17.35 9.41
C SER A 361 11.57 17.10 10.02
N ARG A 362 12.10 18.09 10.75
CA ARG A 362 13.43 17.98 11.35
C ARG A 362 13.52 16.99 12.50
N THR A 363 12.41 16.73 13.18
CA THR A 363 12.36 15.70 14.24
C THR A 363 12.36 14.29 13.66
N ILE A 364 11.71 14.08 12.51
CA ILE A 364 11.42 12.72 12.00
C ILE A 364 12.38 12.30 10.87
N ALA A 365 12.72 13.22 9.95
CA ALA A 365 13.34 12.87 8.67
C ALA A 365 14.69 12.12 8.78
N LEU A 366 15.54 12.47 9.75
CA LEU A 366 16.81 11.77 9.97
C LEU A 366 16.69 10.36 10.56
N PHE A 367 15.47 9.89 10.83
CA PHE A 367 15.19 8.54 11.32
C PHE A 367 14.51 7.66 10.27
N TYR A 368 14.45 8.09 9.01
CA TYR A 368 13.85 7.31 7.94
C TYR A 368 14.58 6.00 7.68
N PHE A 369 15.86 5.88 8.02
CA PHE A 369 16.57 4.61 7.97
C PHE A 369 15.96 3.54 8.89
N LEU A 370 15.44 3.91 10.07
CA LEU A 370 14.75 2.99 10.98
C LEU A 370 13.39 2.55 10.42
N LEU A 371 12.67 3.50 9.82
CA LEU A 371 11.42 3.22 9.12
C LEU A 371 11.65 2.21 7.98
N ALA A 372 12.62 2.49 7.11
CA ALA A 372 12.97 1.63 5.98
C ALA A 372 13.41 0.24 6.44
N PHE A 373 14.26 0.18 7.47
CA PHE A 373 14.71 -1.07 8.06
C PHE A 373 13.55 -1.91 8.57
N SER A 374 12.68 -1.33 9.42
CA SER A 374 11.53 -2.04 9.99
C SER A 374 10.59 -2.58 8.91
N HIS A 375 10.25 -1.76 7.91
CA HIS A 375 9.37 -2.17 6.82
C HIS A 375 9.99 -3.26 5.94
N CYS A 376 11.27 -3.17 5.61
CA CYS A 376 11.96 -4.14 4.78
C CYS A 376 12.13 -5.50 5.51
N ILE A 377 12.45 -5.50 6.80
CA ILE A 377 12.51 -6.77 7.57
C ILE A 377 11.12 -7.37 7.73
N ALA A 378 10.09 -6.56 7.98
CA ALA A 378 8.70 -7.02 7.97
C ALA A 378 8.33 -7.67 6.63
N ALA A 379 8.79 -7.11 5.50
CA ALA A 379 8.59 -7.66 4.16
C ALA A 379 9.33 -8.99 3.96
N VAL A 380 10.56 -9.12 4.45
CA VAL A 380 11.32 -10.39 4.44
C VAL A 380 10.59 -11.48 5.23
N LEU A 381 10.08 -11.14 6.42
CA LEU A 381 9.31 -12.09 7.25
C LEU A 381 7.99 -12.49 6.57
N ARG A 382 7.26 -11.56 5.96
CA ARG A 382 6.08 -11.89 5.15
C ARG A 382 6.45 -12.80 3.98
N GLY A 383 7.48 -12.44 3.23
CA GLY A 383 7.98 -13.22 2.10
C GLY A 383 8.44 -14.62 2.48
N SER A 384 8.78 -14.86 3.75
CA SER A 384 9.06 -16.20 4.28
C SER A 384 7.79 -16.97 4.69
N GLY A 385 6.60 -16.41 4.46
CA GLY A 385 5.33 -16.99 4.86
C GLY A 385 4.94 -16.75 6.31
N ASN A 386 5.61 -15.86 7.02
CA ASN A 386 5.32 -15.56 8.42
C ASN A 386 4.81 -14.12 8.59
N ALA A 387 3.60 -13.84 8.07
CA ALA A 387 2.99 -12.51 8.13
C ALA A 387 2.48 -12.12 9.54
N SER A 388 2.23 -13.10 10.40
CA SER A 388 1.72 -12.84 11.76
C SER A 388 2.74 -12.14 12.66
N VAL A 389 4.03 -12.44 12.52
CA VAL A 389 5.08 -11.82 13.35
C VAL A 389 5.20 -10.32 13.08
N PRO A 390 5.33 -9.83 11.82
CA PRO A 390 5.32 -8.39 11.55
C PRO A 390 4.04 -7.72 12.01
N MET A 391 2.88 -8.35 11.84
CA MET A 391 1.60 -7.83 12.33
C MET A 391 1.63 -7.60 13.85
N ILE A 392 2.05 -8.60 14.62
CA ILE A 392 2.10 -8.49 16.09
C ILE A 392 3.08 -7.40 16.53
N VAL A 393 4.29 -7.36 15.96
CA VAL A 393 5.29 -6.35 16.30
C VAL A 393 4.75 -4.94 16.01
N MET A 394 4.16 -4.74 14.84
CA MET A 394 3.64 -3.42 14.47
C MET A 394 2.40 -3.05 15.29
N LEU A 395 1.50 -4.00 15.58
CA LEU A 395 0.37 -3.76 16.47
C LEU A 395 0.83 -3.33 17.86
N CYS A 396 1.77 -4.06 18.46
CA CYS A 396 2.24 -3.74 19.81
C CYS A 396 3.02 -2.42 19.86
N VAL A 397 3.91 -2.18 18.89
CA VAL A 397 4.83 -1.03 18.95
C VAL A 397 4.21 0.21 18.28
N TRP A 398 3.67 0.08 17.05
CA TRP A 398 3.19 1.24 16.30
C TRP A 398 1.76 1.68 16.67
N CYS A 399 1.01 0.81 17.31
CA CYS A 399 -0.33 1.14 17.78
C CYS A 399 -0.36 1.24 19.30
N LEU A 400 -0.27 0.12 20.01
CA LEU A 400 -0.45 0.13 21.48
C LEU A 400 0.59 1.04 22.17
N PHE A 401 1.88 0.82 21.92
CA PHE A 401 2.92 1.64 22.56
C PHE A 401 2.85 3.11 22.13
N ARG A 402 2.69 3.40 20.82
CA ARG A 402 2.62 4.78 20.31
C ARG A 402 1.45 5.54 20.91
N VAL A 403 0.26 4.95 20.88
CA VAL A 403 -0.96 5.57 21.43
C VAL A 403 -0.82 5.80 22.92
N SER A 404 -0.36 4.80 23.68
CA SER A 404 -0.12 4.93 25.12
C SER A 404 0.93 5.99 25.44
N TYR A 405 2.05 6.02 24.71
CA TYR A 405 3.10 7.00 24.88
C TYR A 405 2.56 8.43 24.65
N ILE A 406 1.86 8.67 23.55
CA ILE A 406 1.31 10.00 23.23
C ILE A 406 0.30 10.40 24.28
N THR A 407 -0.65 9.54 24.65
CA THR A 407 -1.70 9.84 25.62
C THR A 407 -1.13 10.21 26.97
N VAL A 408 -0.18 9.41 27.48
CA VAL A 408 0.44 9.65 28.78
C VAL A 408 1.32 10.91 28.73
N THR A 409 2.21 10.99 27.73
CA THR A 409 3.24 12.05 27.73
C THR A 409 2.65 13.43 27.43
N VAL A 410 1.68 13.54 26.52
CA VAL A 410 1.01 14.83 26.25
C VAL A 410 0.25 15.35 27.46
N HIS A 411 -0.28 14.44 28.33
CA HIS A 411 -0.95 14.85 29.56
C HIS A 411 0.01 15.55 30.55
N PHE A 412 1.26 15.09 30.63
CA PHE A 412 2.26 15.67 31.54
C PHE A 412 3.09 16.79 30.87
N ILE A 413 3.34 16.69 29.60
CA ILE A 413 4.14 17.63 28.81
C ILE A 413 3.31 18.05 27.59
N PRO A 414 2.54 19.16 27.68
CA PRO A 414 1.69 19.65 26.58
C PRO A 414 2.52 20.34 25.48
N ASP A 415 3.45 19.60 24.88
CA ASP A 415 4.30 20.05 23.77
C ASP A 415 4.09 19.10 22.57
N ILE A 416 3.81 19.68 21.40
CA ILE A 416 3.60 18.92 20.16
C ILE A 416 4.82 18.07 19.77
N ARG A 417 6.03 18.46 20.17
CA ARG A 417 7.27 17.70 19.94
C ARG A 417 7.20 16.28 20.48
N VAL A 418 6.47 16.10 21.58
CA VAL A 418 6.24 14.76 22.16
C VAL A 418 5.58 13.83 21.14
N ILE A 419 4.61 14.34 20.37
CA ILE A 419 3.93 13.56 19.32
C ILE A 419 4.91 13.23 18.20
N PHE A 420 5.76 14.19 17.81
CA PHE A 420 6.73 13.97 16.74
C PHE A 420 7.77 12.91 17.14
N TRP A 421 8.25 12.92 18.37
CA TRP A 421 9.20 11.93 18.90
C TRP A 421 8.62 10.51 19.02
N ALA A 422 7.30 10.37 19.04
CA ALA A 422 6.66 9.05 19.02
C ALA A 422 7.05 8.22 17.79
N TYR A 423 7.32 8.85 16.64
CA TYR A 423 7.73 8.17 15.41
C TYR A 423 9.14 7.56 15.53
N PRO A 424 10.21 8.33 15.78
CA PRO A 424 11.55 7.77 15.99
C PRO A 424 11.61 6.70 17.08
N LEU A 425 10.91 6.89 18.21
CA LEU A 425 10.86 5.92 19.29
C LEU A 425 10.27 4.58 18.85
N THR A 426 9.09 4.61 18.20
CA THR A 426 8.45 3.38 17.75
C THR A 426 9.23 2.69 16.66
N TRP A 427 9.85 3.45 15.75
CA TRP A 427 10.72 2.88 14.72
C TRP A 427 11.98 2.26 15.30
N SER A 428 12.57 2.87 16.33
CA SER A 428 13.74 2.32 17.04
C SER A 428 13.39 0.99 17.72
N ILE A 429 12.30 0.97 18.49
CA ILE A 429 11.88 -0.25 19.21
C ILE A 429 11.57 -1.38 18.20
N SER A 430 10.78 -1.10 17.16
CA SER A 430 10.47 -2.10 16.14
C SER A 430 11.72 -2.56 15.39
N SER A 431 12.67 -1.67 15.12
CA SER A 431 13.94 -2.01 14.46
C SER A 431 14.79 -2.96 15.29
N VAL A 432 14.88 -2.74 16.59
CA VAL A 432 15.62 -3.66 17.50
C VAL A 432 14.97 -5.04 17.52
N ILE A 433 13.64 -5.12 17.62
CA ILE A 433 12.90 -6.39 17.62
C ILE A 433 13.11 -7.11 16.27
N PHE A 434 12.94 -6.39 15.15
CA PHE A 434 13.12 -6.96 13.82
C PHE A 434 14.57 -7.37 13.54
N LEU A 435 15.55 -6.62 14.04
CA LEU A 435 16.97 -7.01 13.93
C LEU A 435 17.22 -8.34 14.67
N ALA A 436 16.74 -8.48 15.89
CA ALA A 436 16.87 -9.72 16.64
C ALA A 436 16.21 -10.91 15.91
N LEU A 437 15.02 -10.72 15.33
CA LEU A 437 14.32 -11.75 14.57
C LEU A 437 15.06 -12.11 13.27
N PHE A 438 15.61 -11.11 12.58
CA PHE A 438 16.37 -11.31 11.35
C PHE A 438 17.67 -12.05 11.58
N LEU A 439 18.45 -11.68 12.62
CA LEU A 439 19.72 -12.30 12.96
C LEU A 439 19.57 -13.75 13.45
N ARG A 440 18.45 -14.10 14.12
CA ARG A 440 18.16 -15.49 14.47
C ARG A 440 18.06 -16.43 13.28
N GLY A 441 17.88 -15.90 12.05
CA GLY A 441 17.93 -16.65 10.79
C GLY A 441 16.82 -17.68 10.59
N LYS A 442 15.93 -17.89 11.54
CA LYS A 442 14.85 -18.91 11.48
C LYS A 442 13.79 -18.62 10.39
N TRP A 443 13.72 -17.39 9.90
CA TRP A 443 12.80 -16.99 8.85
C TRP A 443 13.06 -17.73 7.53
N VAL A 444 14.30 -18.14 7.28
CA VAL A 444 14.70 -18.85 6.04
C VAL A 444 13.95 -20.18 5.88
N TYR A 445 13.57 -20.81 6.99
CA TYR A 445 12.83 -22.08 7.05
C TYR A 445 11.33 -21.88 7.28
N GLY A 446 10.80 -20.71 7.04
CA GLY A 446 9.39 -20.37 7.34
C GLY A 446 8.37 -21.25 6.61
N PHE A 447 8.70 -21.69 5.38
CA PHE A 447 7.86 -22.60 4.62
C PHE A 447 7.99 -24.08 4.99
N GLU A 448 9.07 -24.49 5.64
CA GLU A 448 9.27 -25.88 6.05
C GLU A 448 8.51 -26.27 7.32
N LYS A 449 8.25 -25.29 8.20
CA LYS A 449 7.53 -25.49 9.46
C LYS A 449 6.01 -25.66 9.31
N ARG A 450 5.50 -25.54 8.11
CA ARG A 450 4.05 -25.58 7.80
C ARG A 450 3.66 -26.83 7.00
N LYS A 451 4.44 -27.92 7.13
CA LYS A 451 4.05 -29.23 6.63
C LYS A 451 3.16 -29.94 7.61
#